data_291589a55edc4f5c8ac9578eb9ee68ce
#
_entry.id   291589a55edc4f5c8ac9578eb9ee68ce
#
_cell.length_a   1.000
_cell.length_b   1.000
_cell.length_c   1.000
_cell.angle_alpha   90.00
_cell.angle_beta   90.00
_cell.angle_gamma   90.00
#
_symmetry.space_group_name_H-M   'P 1'
#
loop_
_entity.id
_entity.type
_entity.pdbx_description
1 polymer ?
#
loop_
_entity_poly.entity_id
_entity_poly.type
_entity_poly.pdbx_seq_one_letter_code
_entity_poly.pdbx_strand_id
1 'polypeptide(L)'
;MSFWSRSGKWMTAATGVMLMMGVIANATAQSCESPRVLRFSMVPTQDSVRELSYYKPVLDQLVKNTGRKIEFFMPTSYSSVVEAMLGKWVDFGVLGPESYVIAKSKSPSIEVFATYHRARDGIQEEGPGYRFILITRKGSKFNSIESLKGTVIALVDPASTSGGLVPEKVFPNAAKIPPLKQYFSRVVYAGAHDLAAISVAENKADAAFIASHRFMETVNAGKVKLDDFNILWQSPLIPQDPFVLRNTLCDDIKKAIIDTFMTVDKTEAGQKYLQNVKSLKIVPMKDSDYDIVREANKK
;
A
#
# COMPACT_ATOMS: atom_id res chain seq x y z
N MET A 1 78.05 -74.76 13.42
CA MET A 1 77.50 -74.77 14.76
C MET A 1 76.37 -73.77 14.78
N SER A 2 75.17 -74.22 14.59
CA SER A 2 73.93 -74.28 15.34
C SER A 2 73.77 -73.14 16.32
N PHE A 3 72.68 -72.37 16.16
CA PHE A 3 71.47 -72.55 16.96
C PHE A 3 70.28 -71.70 16.47
N TRP A 4 69.13 -72.30 16.47
CA TRP A 4 67.81 -71.78 16.21
C TRP A 4 67.36 -70.84 17.33
N SER A 5 66.52 -69.81 16.96
CA SER A 5 65.48 -69.26 17.87
C SER A 5 64.28 -68.71 17.07
N ARG A 6 63.14 -69.21 17.43
CA ARG A 6 61.83 -68.84 16.90
C ARG A 6 61.42 -67.50 17.44
N SER A 7 60.89 -66.67 16.61
CA SER A 7 60.20 -65.45 17.02
C SER A 7 58.66 -65.55 16.71
N GLY A 8 57.93 -65.44 17.77
CA GLY A 8 56.44 -65.38 17.70
C GLY A 8 55.93 -64.04 17.17
N LYS A 9 54.95 -64.17 16.30
CA LYS A 9 54.18 -63.01 15.79
C LYS A 9 53.07 -62.64 16.78
N TRP A 10 53.10 -61.38 17.27
CA TRP A 10 51.98 -60.80 17.98
C TRP A 10 51.24 -59.96 16.99
N MET A 11 50.01 -60.35 16.68
CA MET A 11 49.02 -59.56 15.94
C MET A 11 48.32 -58.66 16.94
N THR A 12 48.58 -57.36 16.90
CA THR A 12 47.77 -56.35 17.59
C THR A 12 46.64 -55.89 16.69
N ALA A 13 45.43 -56.27 17.05
CA ALA A 13 44.21 -55.77 16.41
C ALA A 13 43.95 -54.33 16.96
N ALA A 14 44.14 -53.33 16.10
CA ALA A 14 43.75 -51.97 16.38
C ALA A 14 42.25 -51.78 16.03
N THR A 15 41.41 -51.77 17.06
CA THR A 15 40.00 -51.45 16.93
C THR A 15 39.82 -49.94 16.75
N GLY A 16 39.64 -49.49 15.53
CA GLY A 16 39.31 -48.10 15.24
C GLY A 16 37.90 -47.75 15.64
N VAL A 17 37.72 -47.02 16.73
CA VAL A 17 36.43 -46.40 17.08
C VAL A 17 36.25 -45.13 16.22
N MET A 18 35.46 -45.24 15.20
CA MET A 18 35.04 -44.12 14.35
C MET A 18 33.98 -43.31 15.09
N LEU A 19 34.36 -42.21 15.77
CA LEU A 19 33.41 -41.23 16.32
C LEU A 19 32.73 -40.51 15.14
N MET A 20 31.50 -40.92 14.82
CA MET A 20 30.60 -40.11 14.00
C MET A 20 30.16 -38.88 14.82
N MET A 21 30.82 -37.75 14.68
CA MET A 21 30.28 -36.45 15.10
C MET A 21 29.08 -36.12 14.20
N GLY A 22 27.90 -36.45 14.70
CA GLY A 22 26.63 -35.96 14.11
C GLY A 22 26.57 -34.44 14.25
N VAL A 23 26.78 -33.70 13.15
CA VAL A 23 26.48 -32.28 13.07
C VAL A 23 24.97 -32.16 13.18
N ILE A 24 24.46 -31.88 14.38
CA ILE A 24 23.07 -31.45 14.57
C ILE A 24 23.01 -30.04 13.98
N ALA A 25 22.63 -29.95 12.71
CA ALA A 25 22.19 -28.68 12.11
C ALA A 25 20.94 -28.25 12.88
N ASN A 26 21.12 -27.39 13.88
CA ASN A 26 20.03 -26.62 14.44
C ASN A 26 19.49 -25.72 13.32
N ALA A 27 18.52 -26.24 12.54
CA ALA A 27 17.64 -25.42 11.76
C ALA A 27 16.86 -24.60 12.79
N THR A 28 17.32 -23.37 13.06
CA THR A 28 16.50 -22.38 13.75
C THR A 28 15.29 -22.14 12.84
N ALA A 29 14.21 -22.88 13.11
CA ALA A 29 12.92 -22.53 12.55
C ALA A 29 12.69 -21.07 12.91
N GLN A 30 12.69 -20.19 11.91
CA GLN A 30 12.44 -18.77 12.12
C GLN A 30 11.07 -18.67 12.76
N SER A 31 11.03 -18.43 14.07
CA SER A 31 9.77 -18.35 14.80
C SER A 31 8.95 -17.19 14.23
N CYS A 32 7.68 -17.46 13.86
CA CYS A 32 6.78 -16.43 13.39
C CYS A 32 6.57 -15.35 14.47
N GLU A 33 6.24 -14.14 14.06
CA GLU A 33 6.00 -13.02 14.94
C GLU A 33 4.57 -13.09 15.52
N SER A 34 4.44 -13.01 16.84
CA SER A 34 3.17 -13.08 17.57
C SER A 34 3.00 -11.89 18.51
N PRO A 35 2.88 -10.65 17.98
CA PRO A 35 2.79 -9.44 18.81
C PRO A 35 1.52 -9.46 19.67
N ARG A 36 1.62 -8.98 20.92
CA ARG A 36 0.46 -8.85 21.83
C ARG A 36 -0.51 -7.75 21.38
N VAL A 37 0.01 -6.75 20.69
CA VAL A 37 -0.74 -5.63 20.12
C VAL A 37 -0.47 -5.62 18.63
N LEU A 38 -1.52 -5.68 17.83
CA LEU A 38 -1.44 -5.50 16.37
C LEU A 38 -1.58 -4.02 16.04
N ARG A 39 -0.78 -3.53 15.10
CA ARG A 39 -0.81 -2.13 14.67
C ARG A 39 -1.30 -2.02 13.25
N PHE A 40 -2.35 -1.22 13.08
CA PHE A 40 -2.97 -0.89 11.81
C PHE A 40 -2.58 0.52 11.37
N SER A 41 -2.40 0.72 10.07
CA SER A 41 -2.27 2.05 9.46
C SER A 41 -2.90 2.10 8.08
N MET A 42 -3.05 3.31 7.55
CA MET A 42 -3.57 3.56 6.21
C MET A 42 -2.86 4.78 5.61
N VAL A 43 -3.02 5.03 4.30
CA VAL A 43 -2.54 6.26 3.68
C VAL A 43 -3.20 7.49 4.31
N PRO A 44 -2.48 8.63 4.46
CA PRO A 44 -3.00 9.81 5.12
C PRO A 44 -4.12 10.49 4.32
N THR A 45 -5.06 11.05 5.06
CA THR A 45 -6.06 12.00 4.58
C THR A 45 -6.05 13.24 5.50
N GLN A 46 -6.69 14.31 5.10
CA GLN A 46 -6.84 15.50 5.96
C GLN A 46 -7.50 15.17 7.31
N ASP A 47 -8.37 14.17 7.32
CA ASP A 47 -9.12 13.74 8.50
C ASP A 47 -8.98 12.23 8.72
N SER A 48 -7.73 11.79 8.97
CA SER A 48 -7.41 10.38 9.22
C SER A 48 -8.14 9.81 10.45
N VAL A 49 -8.50 10.65 11.43
CA VAL A 49 -9.28 10.23 12.61
C VAL A 49 -10.70 9.82 12.20
N ARG A 50 -11.35 10.62 11.38
CA ARG A 50 -12.68 10.28 10.84
C ARG A 50 -12.62 9.03 9.97
N GLU A 51 -11.62 8.93 9.09
CA GLU A 51 -11.46 7.75 8.24
C GLU A 51 -11.22 6.48 9.08
N LEU A 52 -10.40 6.57 10.11
CA LEU A 52 -10.21 5.47 11.07
C LEU A 52 -11.53 5.03 11.70
N SER A 53 -12.45 5.98 11.99
CA SER A 53 -13.75 5.64 12.56
C SER A 53 -14.58 4.70 11.66
N TYR A 54 -14.37 4.73 10.35
CA TYR A 54 -15.02 3.81 9.42
C TYR A 54 -14.48 2.39 9.56
N TYR A 55 -13.15 2.24 9.81
CA TYR A 55 -12.52 0.93 10.03
C TYR A 55 -12.86 0.32 11.40
N LYS A 56 -13.23 1.16 12.38
CA LYS A 56 -13.42 0.71 13.76
C LYS A 56 -14.31 -0.54 13.89
N PRO A 57 -15.48 -0.67 13.24
CA PRO A 57 -16.31 -1.87 13.38
C PRO A 57 -15.62 -3.15 12.91
N VAL A 58 -14.80 -3.06 11.85
CA VAL A 58 -14.04 -4.20 11.31
C VAL A 58 -12.85 -4.53 12.22
N LEU A 59 -12.16 -3.51 12.73
CA LEU A 59 -11.05 -3.68 13.67
C LEU A 59 -11.54 -4.26 15.01
N ASP A 60 -12.70 -3.84 15.52
CA ASP A 60 -13.35 -4.42 16.71
C ASP A 60 -13.69 -5.91 16.50
N GLN A 61 -14.10 -6.30 15.28
CA GLN A 61 -14.30 -7.70 14.94
C GLN A 61 -12.97 -8.47 14.93
N LEU A 62 -11.92 -7.87 14.40
CA LEU A 62 -10.59 -8.49 14.42
C LEU A 62 -10.04 -8.65 15.84
N VAL A 63 -10.31 -7.69 16.75
CA VAL A 63 -10.01 -7.84 18.19
C VAL A 63 -10.68 -9.10 18.76
N LYS A 64 -11.97 -9.32 18.44
CA LYS A 64 -12.71 -10.53 18.90
C LYS A 64 -12.12 -11.80 18.32
N ASN A 65 -11.74 -11.79 17.04
CA ASN A 65 -11.21 -12.95 16.32
C ASN A 65 -9.82 -13.36 16.80
N THR A 66 -9.00 -12.38 17.25
CA THR A 66 -7.59 -12.60 17.62
C THR A 66 -7.36 -12.59 19.13
N GLY A 67 -8.27 -12.01 19.92
CA GLY A 67 -8.03 -11.69 21.33
C GLY A 67 -6.96 -10.63 21.57
N ARG A 68 -6.52 -9.92 20.51
CA ARG A 68 -5.41 -8.96 20.54
C ARG A 68 -5.93 -7.54 20.47
N LYS A 69 -5.32 -6.63 21.24
CA LYS A 69 -5.55 -5.20 21.09
C LYS A 69 -5.05 -4.75 19.72
N ILE A 70 -5.79 -3.82 19.08
CA ILE A 70 -5.35 -3.16 17.86
C ILE A 70 -5.11 -1.68 18.17
N GLU A 71 -3.95 -1.19 17.79
CA GLU A 71 -3.56 0.21 17.88
C GLU A 71 -3.43 0.81 16.48
N PHE A 72 -3.80 2.06 16.35
CA PHE A 72 -3.65 2.81 15.11
C PHE A 72 -2.33 3.59 15.11
N PHE A 73 -1.53 3.35 14.09
CA PHE A 73 -0.37 4.18 13.80
C PHE A 73 -0.80 5.34 12.89
N MET A 74 -0.80 6.56 13.43
CA MET A 74 -1.21 7.77 12.71
C MET A 74 -0.16 8.14 11.65
N PRO A 75 -0.50 8.09 10.36
CA PRO A 75 0.44 8.45 9.31
C PRO A 75 0.58 9.98 9.19
N THR A 76 1.80 10.44 8.94
CA THR A 76 2.10 11.84 8.62
C THR A 76 2.34 12.07 7.13
N SER A 77 2.64 11.00 6.39
CA SER A 77 2.87 10.97 4.94
C SER A 77 2.71 9.55 4.41
N TYR A 78 2.63 9.38 3.10
CA TYR A 78 2.66 8.06 2.47
C TYR A 78 3.97 7.32 2.80
N SER A 79 5.10 8.02 2.76
CA SER A 79 6.40 7.45 3.12
C SER A 79 6.46 7.01 4.59
N SER A 80 5.79 7.72 5.52
CA SER A 80 5.79 7.34 6.93
C SER A 80 5.11 5.99 7.18
N VAL A 81 4.07 5.65 6.41
CA VAL A 81 3.42 4.32 6.48
C VAL A 81 4.35 3.25 5.94
N VAL A 82 5.04 3.51 4.81
CA VAL A 82 6.03 2.59 4.23
C VAL A 82 7.12 2.29 5.24
N GLU A 83 7.75 3.31 5.82
CA GLU A 83 8.82 3.13 6.80
C GLU A 83 8.32 2.45 8.08
N ALA A 84 7.09 2.73 8.53
CA ALA A 84 6.49 2.06 9.68
C ALA A 84 6.26 0.56 9.43
N MET A 85 5.84 0.17 8.22
CA MET A 85 5.73 -1.25 7.83
C MET A 85 7.10 -1.93 7.82
N LEU A 86 8.10 -1.29 7.20
CA LEU A 86 9.47 -1.81 7.12
C LEU A 86 10.13 -1.92 8.52
N GLY A 87 9.90 -0.93 9.37
CA GLY A 87 10.39 -0.90 10.76
C GLY A 87 9.59 -1.74 11.74
N LYS A 88 8.58 -2.49 11.27
CA LYS A 88 7.69 -3.34 12.10
C LYS A 88 6.87 -2.54 13.15
N TRP A 89 6.66 -1.25 12.91
CA TRP A 89 5.76 -0.41 13.69
C TRP A 89 4.30 -0.53 13.24
N VAL A 90 4.07 -1.13 12.08
CA VAL A 90 2.76 -1.47 11.53
C VAL A 90 2.80 -2.92 11.09
N ASP A 91 1.77 -3.68 11.44
CA ASP A 91 1.64 -5.11 11.16
C ASP A 91 0.79 -5.37 9.92
N PHE A 92 -0.24 -4.56 9.70
CA PHE A 92 -1.13 -4.62 8.55
C PHE A 92 -1.75 -3.25 8.27
N GLY A 93 -2.24 -3.05 7.06
CA GLY A 93 -2.81 -1.75 6.71
C GLY A 93 -3.30 -1.64 5.28
N VAL A 94 -3.66 -0.42 4.89
CA VAL A 94 -4.04 -0.06 3.52
C VAL A 94 -3.03 0.94 2.99
N LEU A 95 -2.31 0.54 1.95
CA LEU A 95 -1.30 1.39 1.29
C LEU A 95 -1.85 1.92 -0.04
N GLY A 96 -1.22 2.98 -0.58
CA GLY A 96 -1.36 3.28 -2.00
C GLY A 96 -0.58 2.25 -2.84
N PRO A 97 -0.96 2.00 -4.11
CA PRO A 97 -0.27 1.02 -4.95
C PRO A 97 1.25 1.27 -5.07
N GLU A 98 1.69 2.52 -5.24
CA GLU A 98 3.13 2.86 -5.27
C GLU A 98 3.80 2.64 -3.92
N SER A 99 3.15 3.05 -2.83
CA SER A 99 3.66 2.80 -1.47
C SER A 99 3.86 1.30 -1.21
N TYR A 100 2.95 0.46 -1.71
CA TYR A 100 3.10 -1.00 -1.65
C TYR A 100 4.31 -1.47 -2.48
N VAL A 101 4.44 -1.01 -3.72
CA VAL A 101 5.57 -1.38 -4.59
C VAL A 101 6.91 -0.99 -3.95
N ILE A 102 7.01 0.21 -3.36
CA ILE A 102 8.19 0.66 -2.63
C ILE A 102 8.45 -0.25 -1.42
N ALA A 103 7.44 -0.51 -0.59
CA ALA A 103 7.58 -1.37 0.60
C ALA A 103 8.00 -2.79 0.23
N LYS A 104 7.36 -3.40 -0.77
CA LYS A 104 7.66 -4.75 -1.28
C LYS A 104 9.06 -4.86 -1.85
N SER A 105 9.53 -3.84 -2.57
CA SER A 105 10.88 -3.82 -3.15
C SER A 105 11.98 -3.80 -2.07
N LYS A 106 11.71 -3.14 -0.94
CA LYS A 106 12.64 -3.05 0.21
C LYS A 106 12.53 -4.26 1.15
N SER A 107 11.35 -4.89 1.23
CA SER A 107 11.13 -6.06 2.08
C SER A 107 10.15 -7.04 1.45
N PRO A 108 10.60 -8.25 1.08
CA PRO A 108 9.73 -9.30 0.54
C PRO A 108 8.67 -9.77 1.55
N SER A 109 8.84 -9.43 2.84
CA SER A 109 7.88 -9.77 3.89
C SER A 109 6.59 -8.95 3.87
N ILE A 110 6.52 -7.87 3.11
CA ILE A 110 5.27 -7.11 2.91
C ILE A 110 4.46 -7.81 1.82
N GLU A 111 3.24 -8.21 2.15
CA GLU A 111 2.41 -9.02 1.28
C GLU A 111 1.02 -8.41 1.12
N VAL A 112 0.55 -8.30 -0.12
CA VAL A 112 -0.81 -7.91 -0.45
C VAL A 112 -1.71 -9.14 -0.39
N PHE A 113 -2.93 -8.98 0.13
CA PHE A 113 -3.90 -10.06 0.13
C PHE A 113 -5.25 -9.66 -0.49
N ALA A 114 -5.58 -8.37 -0.53
CA ALA A 114 -6.88 -7.92 -1.01
C ALA A 114 -6.85 -6.46 -1.46
N THR A 115 -7.96 -6.03 -2.07
CA THR A 115 -8.26 -4.64 -2.38
C THR A 115 -9.76 -4.37 -2.33
N TYR A 116 -10.16 -3.10 -2.47
CA TYR A 116 -11.56 -2.71 -2.58
C TYR A 116 -12.16 -3.04 -3.95
N HIS A 117 -13.36 -3.58 -3.98
CA HIS A 117 -14.24 -3.48 -5.13
C HIS A 117 -15.18 -2.28 -4.90
N ARG A 118 -14.81 -1.14 -5.45
CA ARG A 118 -15.55 0.12 -5.27
C ARG A 118 -16.92 0.05 -5.89
N ALA A 119 -17.91 0.67 -5.25
CA ALA A 119 -19.17 0.99 -5.90
C ALA A 119 -18.97 2.12 -6.91
N ARG A 120 -19.85 2.20 -7.91
CA ARG A 120 -19.92 3.39 -8.76
C ARG A 120 -20.32 4.61 -7.93
N ASP A 121 -19.55 5.69 -8.05
CA ASP A 121 -19.79 6.94 -7.32
C ASP A 121 -19.29 8.12 -8.16
N GLY A 122 -20.21 8.86 -8.80
CA GLY A 122 -19.85 9.95 -9.70
C GLY A 122 -18.85 9.51 -10.79
N ILE A 123 -17.65 10.06 -10.74
CA ILE A 123 -16.56 9.74 -11.68
C ILE A 123 -15.78 8.47 -11.32
N GLN A 124 -15.99 7.90 -10.14
CA GLN A 124 -15.42 6.62 -9.78
C GLN A 124 -16.21 5.49 -10.43
N GLU A 125 -15.54 4.67 -11.23
CA GLU A 125 -16.12 3.48 -11.84
C GLU A 125 -16.25 2.34 -10.82
N GLU A 126 -17.23 1.47 -11.03
CA GLU A 126 -17.35 0.24 -10.24
C GLU A 126 -16.18 -0.70 -10.55
N GLY A 127 -15.67 -1.35 -9.51
CA GLY A 127 -14.64 -2.38 -9.66
C GLY A 127 -13.41 -2.19 -8.76
N PRO A 128 -12.40 -3.06 -8.94
CA PRO A 128 -11.17 -3.06 -8.14
C PRO A 128 -10.10 -2.11 -8.72
N GLY A 129 -10.51 -1.12 -9.51
CA GLY A 129 -9.62 -0.14 -10.12
C GLY A 129 -10.10 1.30 -9.87
N TYR A 130 -9.21 2.24 -10.16
CA TYR A 130 -9.50 3.66 -10.15
C TYR A 130 -8.71 4.40 -11.22
N ARG A 131 -9.12 5.62 -11.54
CA ARG A 131 -8.34 6.51 -12.40
C ARG A 131 -7.71 7.62 -11.59
N PHE A 132 -6.59 8.11 -12.01
CA PHE A 132 -6.12 9.42 -11.58
C PHE A 132 -6.54 10.45 -12.63
N ILE A 133 -6.87 11.61 -12.13
CA ILE A 133 -7.47 12.70 -12.91
C ILE A 133 -6.66 13.97 -12.68
N LEU A 134 -6.54 14.75 -13.75
CA LEU A 134 -6.01 16.12 -13.69
C LEU A 134 -7.20 17.06 -13.64
N ILE A 135 -7.34 17.79 -12.55
CA ILE A 135 -8.43 18.74 -12.35
C ILE A 135 -7.95 20.18 -12.39
N THR A 136 -8.85 21.06 -12.82
CA THR A 136 -8.74 22.52 -12.71
C THR A 136 -10.06 23.09 -12.22
N ARG A 137 -10.07 24.32 -11.73
CA ARG A 137 -11.32 24.99 -11.32
C ARG A 137 -12.16 25.36 -12.54
N LYS A 138 -13.44 25.02 -12.51
CA LYS A 138 -14.41 25.40 -13.55
C LYS A 138 -14.57 26.93 -13.62
N GLY A 139 -14.70 27.47 -14.81
CA GLY A 139 -14.76 28.91 -15.05
C GLY A 139 -13.41 29.64 -14.95
N SER A 140 -12.31 28.92 -14.65
CA SER A 140 -10.97 29.48 -14.80
C SER A 140 -10.54 29.51 -16.27
N LYS A 141 -9.47 30.23 -16.57
CA LYS A 141 -8.84 30.21 -17.92
C LYS A 141 -8.12 28.88 -18.23
N PHE A 142 -8.02 27.98 -17.27
CA PHE A 142 -7.30 26.71 -17.38
C PHE A 142 -8.24 25.59 -17.82
N ASN A 143 -8.53 25.52 -19.12
CA ASN A 143 -9.47 24.58 -19.72
C ASN A 143 -8.83 23.57 -20.68
N SER A 144 -7.51 23.60 -20.82
CA SER A 144 -6.71 22.65 -21.59
C SER A 144 -5.36 22.39 -20.91
N ILE A 145 -4.65 21.32 -21.32
CA ILE A 145 -3.32 21.03 -20.79
C ILE A 145 -2.35 22.17 -21.14
N GLU A 146 -2.43 22.70 -22.37
CA GLU A 146 -1.57 23.78 -22.87
C GLU A 146 -1.72 25.05 -22.03
N SER A 147 -2.93 25.34 -21.56
CA SER A 147 -3.21 26.52 -20.73
C SER A 147 -2.56 26.45 -19.35
N LEU A 148 -2.09 25.26 -18.95
CA LEU A 148 -1.41 25.03 -17.66
C LEU A 148 0.09 25.33 -17.69
N LYS A 149 0.67 25.66 -18.87
CA LYS A 149 2.10 25.97 -18.94
C LYS A 149 2.44 27.17 -18.06
N GLY A 150 3.45 27.01 -17.20
CA GLY A 150 3.92 28.06 -16.29
C GLY A 150 3.03 28.31 -15.08
N THR A 151 2.04 27.45 -14.81
CA THR A 151 1.13 27.54 -13.66
C THR A 151 1.65 26.75 -12.45
N VAL A 152 0.87 26.73 -11.36
CA VAL A 152 1.16 25.95 -10.15
C VAL A 152 0.33 24.67 -10.17
N ILE A 153 0.98 23.52 -10.03
CA ILE A 153 0.30 22.22 -9.91
C ILE A 153 0.47 21.63 -8.50
N ALA A 154 -0.62 21.12 -7.93
CA ALA A 154 -0.60 20.34 -6.70
C ALA A 154 -0.54 18.84 -7.02
N LEU A 155 0.44 18.17 -6.46
CA LEU A 155 0.55 16.72 -6.33
C LEU A 155 0.20 16.33 -4.91
N VAL A 156 0.23 15.02 -4.61
CA VAL A 156 -0.14 14.50 -3.29
C VAL A 156 1.11 14.20 -2.45
N ASP A 157 1.88 13.21 -2.87
CA ASP A 157 3.05 12.71 -2.14
C ASP A 157 3.93 11.92 -3.13
N PRO A 158 5.27 11.98 -3.07
CA PRO A 158 6.13 11.20 -3.96
C PRO A 158 5.87 9.68 -3.93
N ALA A 159 5.43 9.14 -2.79
CA ALA A 159 5.07 7.72 -2.64
C ALA A 159 3.59 7.42 -2.98
N SER A 160 2.84 8.40 -3.50
CA SER A 160 1.49 8.21 -4.05
C SER A 160 1.57 7.82 -5.52
N THR A 161 0.78 6.83 -5.96
CA THR A 161 0.71 6.43 -7.37
C THR A 161 0.13 7.56 -8.24
N SER A 162 -1.10 7.97 -7.93
CA SER A 162 -1.88 8.92 -8.71
C SER A 162 -1.54 10.37 -8.45
N GLY A 163 -0.95 10.67 -7.30
CA GLY A 163 -0.56 12.02 -6.91
C GLY A 163 0.96 12.24 -6.81
N GLY A 164 1.76 11.32 -7.33
CA GLY A 164 3.22 11.41 -7.33
C GLY A 164 3.82 10.70 -8.54
N LEU A 165 3.96 9.37 -8.49
CA LEU A 165 4.64 8.59 -9.52
C LEU A 165 4.13 8.87 -10.92
N VAL A 166 2.84 8.71 -11.16
CA VAL A 166 2.31 8.78 -12.52
C VAL A 166 2.26 10.19 -13.07
N PRO A 167 1.89 11.24 -12.31
CA PRO A 167 2.09 12.61 -12.75
C PRO A 167 3.51 12.91 -13.18
N GLU A 168 4.50 12.45 -12.45
CA GLU A 168 5.90 12.74 -12.74
C GLU A 168 6.50 11.90 -13.87
N LYS A 169 6.13 10.62 -13.98
CA LYS A 169 6.76 9.65 -14.87
C LYS A 169 5.96 9.32 -16.13
N VAL A 170 4.64 9.32 -16.03
CA VAL A 170 3.78 8.83 -17.13
C VAL A 170 3.06 9.97 -17.86
N PHE A 171 2.51 10.92 -17.10
CA PHE A 171 1.71 11.99 -17.69
C PHE A 171 2.47 12.88 -18.69
N PRO A 172 3.74 13.29 -18.46
CA PRO A 172 4.45 14.13 -19.42
C PRO A 172 4.52 13.49 -20.83
N ASN A 173 4.82 12.20 -20.90
CA ASN A 173 4.85 11.46 -22.16
C ASN A 173 3.46 11.33 -22.79
N ALA A 174 2.43 11.03 -21.97
CA ALA A 174 1.06 10.88 -22.45
C ALA A 174 0.48 12.20 -22.97
N ALA A 175 0.81 13.30 -22.33
CA ALA A 175 0.38 14.66 -22.70
C ALA A 175 1.32 15.34 -23.71
N LYS A 176 2.44 14.71 -24.08
CA LYS A 176 3.48 15.27 -24.97
C LYS A 176 4.01 16.63 -24.48
N ILE A 177 4.27 16.74 -23.17
CA ILE A 177 4.82 17.92 -22.52
C ILE A 177 6.19 17.62 -21.91
N PRO A 178 7.02 18.63 -21.62
CA PRO A 178 8.24 18.44 -20.83
C PRO A 178 7.95 17.89 -19.43
N PRO A 179 8.97 17.38 -18.70
CA PRO A 179 8.84 17.02 -17.30
C PRO A 179 8.15 18.11 -16.48
N LEU A 180 7.33 17.73 -15.48
CA LEU A 180 6.47 18.68 -14.76
C LEU A 180 7.23 19.91 -14.24
N LYS A 181 8.44 19.72 -13.70
CA LYS A 181 9.28 20.82 -13.16
C LYS A 181 9.75 21.83 -14.22
N GLN A 182 9.68 21.47 -15.51
CA GLN A 182 9.98 22.36 -16.62
C GLN A 182 8.72 22.98 -17.22
N TYR A 183 7.59 22.27 -17.11
CA TYR A 183 6.32 22.70 -17.68
C TYR A 183 5.56 23.65 -16.75
N PHE A 184 5.52 23.35 -15.45
CA PHE A 184 4.89 24.17 -14.42
C PHE A 184 5.91 25.11 -13.78
N SER A 185 5.48 26.30 -13.37
CA SER A 185 6.33 27.24 -12.62
C SER A 185 6.66 26.70 -11.22
N ARG A 186 5.73 25.92 -10.66
CA ARG A 186 5.88 25.28 -9.33
C ARG A 186 5.07 24.00 -9.24
N VAL A 187 5.72 22.97 -8.71
CA VAL A 187 5.10 21.69 -8.31
C VAL A 187 5.10 21.65 -6.79
N VAL A 188 3.93 21.51 -6.19
CA VAL A 188 3.77 21.44 -4.72
C VAL A 188 3.15 20.11 -4.32
N TYR A 189 3.55 19.58 -3.17
CA TYR A 189 2.96 18.37 -2.61
C TYR A 189 2.00 18.76 -1.48
N ALA A 190 0.71 18.44 -1.66
CA ALA A 190 -0.35 18.80 -0.71
C ALA A 190 -0.43 17.85 0.50
N GLY A 191 0.22 16.69 0.43
CA GLY A 191 0.23 15.67 1.49
C GLY A 191 -0.94 14.67 1.43
N ALA A 192 -2.08 15.06 0.86
CA ALA A 192 -3.26 14.20 0.71
C ALA A 192 -4.09 14.60 -0.51
N HIS A 193 -4.91 13.68 -1.04
CA HIS A 193 -5.74 13.91 -2.22
C HIS A 193 -6.81 14.98 -1.99
N ASP A 194 -7.45 14.97 -0.85
CA ASP A 194 -8.45 15.97 -0.49
C ASP A 194 -7.82 17.37 -0.35
N LEU A 195 -6.62 17.47 0.23
CA LEU A 195 -5.89 18.73 0.31
C LEU A 195 -5.50 19.26 -1.08
N ALA A 196 -5.11 18.36 -2.01
CA ALA A 196 -4.82 18.74 -3.39
C ALA A 196 -6.08 19.27 -4.10
N ALA A 197 -7.24 18.63 -3.95
CA ALA A 197 -8.51 19.11 -4.50
C ALA A 197 -8.92 20.46 -3.91
N ILE A 198 -8.84 20.60 -2.58
CA ILE A 198 -9.16 21.85 -1.86
C ILE A 198 -8.23 22.98 -2.31
N SER A 199 -6.94 22.71 -2.55
CA SER A 199 -6.01 23.73 -3.00
C SER A 199 -6.40 24.35 -4.34
N VAL A 200 -7.00 23.57 -5.25
CA VAL A 200 -7.54 24.06 -6.52
C VAL A 200 -8.82 24.85 -6.30
N ALA A 201 -9.73 24.37 -5.45
CA ALA A 201 -10.96 25.09 -5.12
C ALA A 201 -10.67 26.47 -4.51
N GLU A 202 -9.65 26.56 -3.67
CA GLU A 202 -9.25 27.79 -2.99
C GLU A 202 -8.25 28.67 -3.76
N ASN A 203 -7.96 28.35 -5.03
CA ASN A 203 -6.97 29.04 -5.88
C ASN A 203 -5.53 29.07 -5.32
N LYS A 204 -5.16 28.12 -4.46
CA LYS A 204 -3.78 27.92 -4.00
C LYS A 204 -2.92 27.15 -4.99
N ALA A 205 -3.57 26.39 -5.88
CA ALA A 205 -2.99 25.76 -7.06
C ALA A 205 -3.94 25.94 -8.26
N ASP A 206 -3.39 25.95 -9.47
CA ASP A 206 -4.16 26.10 -10.70
C ASP A 206 -4.71 24.75 -11.19
N ALA A 207 -4.00 23.67 -10.87
CA ALA A 207 -4.37 22.31 -11.22
C ALA A 207 -3.92 21.33 -10.13
N ALA A 208 -4.50 20.13 -10.11
CA ALA A 208 -4.04 19.04 -9.25
C ALA A 208 -4.22 17.68 -9.89
N PHE A 209 -3.33 16.73 -9.53
CA PHE A 209 -3.53 15.31 -9.79
C PHE A 209 -4.09 14.61 -8.55
N ILE A 210 -5.18 13.91 -8.71
CA ILE A 210 -5.86 13.19 -7.62
C ILE A 210 -6.43 11.86 -8.10
N ALA A 211 -6.67 10.93 -7.17
CA ALA A 211 -7.37 9.67 -7.42
C ALA A 211 -8.88 9.90 -7.52
N SER A 212 -9.56 9.28 -8.49
CA SER A 212 -11.01 9.44 -8.72
C SER A 212 -11.85 9.14 -7.49
N HIS A 213 -11.58 8.01 -6.80
CA HIS A 213 -12.30 7.64 -5.59
C HIS A 213 -12.05 8.64 -4.43
N ARG A 214 -10.81 9.12 -4.25
CA ARG A 214 -10.47 10.11 -3.21
C ARG A 214 -11.09 11.47 -3.49
N PHE A 215 -11.23 11.82 -4.76
CA PHE A 215 -11.95 13.03 -5.15
C PHE A 215 -13.43 12.91 -4.78
N MET A 216 -14.07 11.78 -5.10
CA MET A 216 -15.47 11.56 -4.72
C MET A 216 -15.66 11.50 -3.20
N GLU A 217 -14.74 10.92 -2.45
CA GLU A 217 -14.75 10.98 -0.98
C GLU A 217 -14.72 12.43 -0.47
N THR A 218 -13.93 13.31 -1.12
CA THR A 218 -13.85 14.74 -0.80
C THR A 218 -15.15 15.48 -1.12
N VAL A 219 -15.78 15.15 -2.24
CA VAL A 219 -17.09 15.65 -2.65
C VAL A 219 -18.18 15.20 -1.68
N ASN A 220 -18.23 13.90 -1.36
CA ASN A 220 -19.21 13.33 -0.44
C ASN A 220 -19.08 13.87 1.00
N ALA A 221 -17.86 14.28 1.36
CA ALA A 221 -17.61 14.96 2.63
C ALA A 221 -18.05 16.45 2.63
N GLY A 222 -18.57 16.95 1.50
CA GLY A 222 -19.00 18.34 1.36
C GLY A 222 -17.88 19.38 1.33
N LYS A 223 -16.62 18.95 1.18
CA LYS A 223 -15.47 19.86 1.17
C LYS A 223 -15.32 20.62 -0.15
N VAL A 224 -15.74 19.99 -1.24
CA VAL A 224 -15.76 20.56 -2.60
C VAL A 224 -17.00 20.03 -3.34
N LYS A 225 -17.37 20.65 -4.45
CA LYS A 225 -18.45 20.16 -5.33
C LYS A 225 -17.84 19.66 -6.63
N LEU A 226 -18.34 18.54 -7.17
CA LEU A 226 -17.87 17.98 -8.43
C LEU A 226 -17.96 19.00 -9.58
N ASP A 227 -19.08 19.74 -9.63
CA ASP A 227 -19.37 20.72 -10.67
C ASP A 227 -18.47 21.96 -10.66
N ASP A 228 -17.69 22.17 -9.60
CA ASP A 228 -16.74 23.29 -9.51
C ASP A 228 -15.43 23.01 -10.26
N PHE A 229 -15.28 21.82 -10.89
CA PHE A 229 -14.04 21.42 -11.55
C PHE A 229 -14.24 20.97 -13.00
N ASN A 230 -13.19 21.18 -13.79
CA ASN A 230 -12.99 20.52 -15.09
C ASN A 230 -12.02 19.36 -14.88
N ILE A 231 -12.26 18.24 -15.56
CA ILE A 231 -11.31 17.12 -15.66
C ILE A 231 -10.65 17.25 -17.03
N LEU A 232 -9.38 17.65 -17.05
CA LEU A 232 -8.63 17.87 -18.30
C LEU A 232 -7.98 16.59 -18.84
N TRP A 233 -7.72 15.63 -17.95
CA TRP A 233 -7.11 14.36 -18.34
C TRP A 233 -7.42 13.29 -17.32
N GLN A 234 -7.47 12.04 -17.78
CA GLN A 234 -7.63 10.88 -16.92
C GLN A 234 -6.82 9.69 -17.45
N SER A 235 -6.32 8.88 -16.52
CA SER A 235 -5.54 7.69 -16.84
C SER A 235 -6.41 6.51 -17.31
N PRO A 236 -5.80 5.46 -17.89
CA PRO A 236 -6.36 4.12 -17.80
C PRO A 236 -6.62 3.71 -16.33
N LEU A 237 -7.42 2.65 -16.12
CA LEU A 237 -7.63 2.07 -14.79
C LEU A 237 -6.31 1.50 -14.25
N ILE A 238 -6.07 1.74 -12.97
CA ILE A 238 -5.00 1.11 -12.19
C ILE A 238 -5.61 0.40 -10.97
N PRO A 239 -4.92 -0.59 -10.38
CA PRO A 239 -5.43 -1.31 -9.21
C PRO A 239 -5.71 -0.37 -8.04
N GLN A 240 -6.77 -0.66 -7.28
CA GLN A 240 -7.10 0.04 -6.04
C GLN A 240 -6.05 -0.17 -4.94
N ASP A 241 -6.16 0.61 -3.87
CA ASP A 241 -5.32 0.57 -2.68
C ASP A 241 -5.26 -0.85 -2.09
N PRO A 242 -4.06 -1.45 -1.95
CA PRO A 242 -3.89 -2.79 -1.42
C PRO A 242 -4.08 -2.86 0.09
N PHE A 243 -4.77 -3.89 0.56
CA PHE A 243 -4.65 -4.38 1.91
C PHE A 243 -3.41 -5.24 2.03
N VAL A 244 -2.54 -4.88 2.94
CA VAL A 244 -1.23 -5.52 3.12
C VAL A 244 -1.03 -5.98 4.57
N LEU A 245 -0.18 -6.99 4.73
CA LEU A 245 0.28 -7.45 6.03
C LEU A 245 1.75 -7.86 5.96
N ARG A 246 2.38 -8.01 7.13
CA ARG A 246 3.71 -8.61 7.21
C ARG A 246 3.57 -10.14 7.26
N ASN A 247 4.12 -10.84 6.28
CA ASN A 247 4.03 -12.31 6.20
C ASN A 247 4.86 -13.04 7.27
N THR A 248 5.68 -12.31 8.03
CA THR A 248 6.39 -12.81 9.20
C THR A 248 5.50 -13.05 10.41
N LEU A 249 4.28 -12.51 10.42
CA LEU A 249 3.27 -12.82 11.45
C LEU A 249 2.90 -14.30 11.44
N CYS A 250 2.55 -14.85 12.60
CA CYS A 250 2.08 -16.24 12.71
C CYS A 250 0.83 -16.47 11.87
N ASP A 251 0.68 -17.69 11.35
CA ASP A 251 -0.37 -18.02 10.38
C ASP A 251 -1.79 -17.81 10.93
N ASP A 252 -2.01 -18.06 12.22
CA ASP A 252 -3.28 -17.80 12.90
C ASP A 252 -3.65 -16.30 12.84
N ILE A 253 -2.67 -15.41 13.05
CA ILE A 253 -2.87 -13.96 12.99
C ILE A 253 -3.14 -13.52 11.56
N LYS A 254 -2.32 -13.98 10.60
CA LYS A 254 -2.50 -13.66 9.17
C LYS A 254 -3.88 -14.10 8.69
N LYS A 255 -4.25 -15.34 9.02
CA LYS A 255 -5.56 -15.89 8.68
C LYS A 255 -6.70 -15.07 9.27
N ALA A 256 -6.61 -14.69 10.55
CA ALA A 256 -7.63 -13.89 11.21
C ALA A 256 -7.77 -12.50 10.54
N ILE A 257 -6.66 -11.84 10.16
CA ILE A 257 -6.67 -10.57 9.44
C ILE A 257 -7.37 -10.76 8.08
N ILE A 258 -6.90 -11.71 7.28
CA ILE A 258 -7.43 -11.98 5.94
C ILE A 258 -8.92 -12.32 6.01
N ASP A 259 -9.31 -13.28 6.84
CA ASP A 259 -10.71 -13.72 6.96
C ASP A 259 -11.62 -12.56 7.40
N THR A 260 -11.18 -11.70 8.33
CA THR A 260 -11.97 -10.57 8.81
C THR A 260 -12.28 -9.59 7.68
N PHE A 261 -11.30 -9.24 6.85
CA PHE A 261 -11.53 -8.34 5.72
C PHE A 261 -12.25 -9.02 4.56
N MET A 262 -11.93 -10.28 4.24
CA MET A 262 -12.54 -11.02 3.12
C MET A 262 -14.00 -11.41 3.35
N THR A 263 -14.47 -11.37 4.59
CA THR A 263 -15.87 -11.68 4.95
C THR A 263 -16.62 -10.46 5.49
N VAL A 264 -16.06 -9.27 5.30
CA VAL A 264 -16.60 -8.01 5.83
C VAL A 264 -18.04 -7.74 5.35
N ASP A 265 -18.37 -8.10 4.12
CA ASP A 265 -19.69 -7.98 3.53
C ASP A 265 -20.78 -8.88 4.16
N LYS A 266 -20.37 -9.88 4.94
CA LYS A 266 -21.27 -10.84 5.60
C LYS A 266 -21.76 -10.41 6.98
N THR A 267 -21.29 -9.27 7.49
CA THR A 267 -21.67 -8.77 8.81
C THR A 267 -22.28 -7.38 8.70
N GLU A 268 -23.24 -7.05 9.57
CA GLU A 268 -23.87 -5.71 9.62
C GLU A 268 -22.81 -4.61 9.82
N ALA A 269 -21.88 -4.83 10.75
CA ALA A 269 -20.77 -3.89 10.99
C ALA A 269 -19.89 -3.69 9.76
N GLY A 270 -19.61 -4.75 9.04
CA GLY A 270 -18.83 -4.71 7.81
C GLY A 270 -19.58 -4.08 6.65
N GLN A 271 -20.88 -4.31 6.51
CA GLN A 271 -21.71 -3.63 5.51
C GLN A 271 -21.72 -2.12 5.75
N LYS A 272 -21.84 -1.69 7.01
CA LYS A 272 -21.74 -0.27 7.37
C LYS A 272 -20.36 0.33 7.02
N TYR A 273 -19.30 -0.41 7.29
CA TYR A 273 -17.94 -0.02 6.85
C TYR A 273 -17.87 0.15 5.33
N LEU A 274 -18.33 -0.85 4.56
CA LEU A 274 -18.32 -0.80 3.09
C LEU A 274 -19.12 0.38 2.53
N GLN A 275 -20.27 0.69 3.12
CA GLN A 275 -21.05 1.88 2.77
C GLN A 275 -20.27 3.18 3.00
N ASN A 276 -19.58 3.30 4.14
CA ASN A 276 -18.80 4.48 4.47
C ASN A 276 -17.63 4.68 3.49
N VAL A 277 -16.95 3.60 3.10
CA VAL A 277 -15.83 3.64 2.14
C VAL A 277 -16.28 3.48 0.69
N LYS A 278 -17.59 3.55 0.39
CA LYS A 278 -18.16 3.46 -0.97
C LYS A 278 -17.66 2.24 -1.73
N SER A 279 -17.72 1.06 -1.09
CA SER A 279 -17.30 -0.21 -1.66
C SER A 279 -18.40 -1.26 -1.53
N LEU A 280 -18.44 -2.20 -2.45
CA LEU A 280 -19.39 -3.31 -2.45
C LEU A 280 -18.88 -4.51 -1.65
N LYS A 281 -17.57 -4.73 -1.73
CA LYS A 281 -16.86 -5.84 -1.06
C LYS A 281 -15.35 -5.63 -1.07
N ILE A 282 -14.63 -6.46 -0.36
CA ILE A 282 -13.18 -6.64 -0.47
C ILE A 282 -12.94 -7.87 -1.36
N VAL A 283 -11.97 -7.78 -2.27
CA VAL A 283 -11.66 -8.85 -3.24
C VAL A 283 -10.18 -9.24 -3.16
N PRO A 284 -9.83 -10.51 -3.43
CA PRO A 284 -8.44 -10.93 -3.43
C PRO A 284 -7.60 -10.15 -4.45
N MET A 285 -6.35 -9.87 -4.10
CA MET A 285 -5.34 -9.29 -5.00
C MET A 285 -4.01 -10.01 -4.85
N LYS A 286 -3.24 -10.02 -5.91
CA LYS A 286 -1.90 -10.61 -5.98
C LYS A 286 -0.85 -9.53 -6.19
N ASP A 287 0.39 -9.84 -5.84
CA ASP A 287 1.53 -8.95 -6.05
C ASP A 287 1.69 -8.55 -7.54
N SER A 288 1.48 -9.50 -8.46
CA SER A 288 1.55 -9.26 -9.91
C SER A 288 0.50 -8.29 -10.45
N ASP A 289 -0.63 -8.10 -9.75
CA ASP A 289 -1.65 -7.15 -10.19
C ASP A 289 -1.15 -5.69 -10.11
N TYR A 290 -0.06 -5.45 -9.35
CA TYR A 290 0.62 -4.15 -9.23
C TYR A 290 1.81 -3.97 -10.19
N ASP A 291 2.03 -4.89 -11.14
CA ASP A 291 3.12 -4.77 -12.11
C ASP A 291 2.99 -3.54 -13.01
N ILE A 292 1.76 -3.12 -13.31
CA ILE A 292 1.51 -1.87 -14.03
C ILE A 292 2.12 -0.64 -13.32
N VAL A 293 2.15 -0.66 -11.98
CA VAL A 293 2.76 0.39 -11.16
C VAL A 293 4.29 0.30 -11.22
N ARG A 294 4.83 -0.93 -11.16
CA ARG A 294 6.27 -1.19 -11.33
C ARG A 294 6.78 -0.73 -12.70
N GLU A 295 6.00 -0.99 -13.76
CA GLU A 295 6.34 -0.54 -15.11
C GLU A 295 6.32 0.99 -15.24
N ALA A 296 5.44 1.69 -14.51
CA ALA A 296 5.44 3.14 -14.46
C ALA A 296 6.74 3.72 -13.85
N ASN A 297 7.35 3.02 -12.89
CA ASN A 297 8.63 3.41 -12.28
C ASN A 297 9.83 3.31 -13.24
N LYS A 298 9.74 2.49 -14.29
CA LYS A 298 10.82 2.30 -15.27
C LYS A 298 10.88 3.38 -16.34
N LYS A 299 9.85 4.23 -16.44
CA LYS A 299 9.74 5.35 -17.38
C LYS A 299 10.38 6.60 -16.81
#